data_14071724da821a47d09f61e6c908c908
#
_entry.id   14071724da821a47d09f61e6c908c908
#
_cell.length_a   1.000
_cell.length_b   1.000
_cell.length_c   1.000
_cell.angle_alpha   90.00
_cell.angle_beta   90.00
_cell.angle_gamma   90.00
#
_symmetry.space_group_name_H-M   'P 1'
#
loop_
_entity.id
_entity.type
_entity.pdbx_description
1 polymer ?
#
loop_
_entity_poly.entity_id
_entity_poly.type
_entity_poly.pdbx_seq_one_letter_code
_entity_poly.pdbx_strand_id
1 'polypeptide(L)'
;MFNMRLDHKYILEMIEPNSHVLDLGCGDGELLSLLMKQKNCRAAGIEIDEKEIYKCVERGVSVSHGDIDSGLEDYSNRRFDYVILNESLQEVLNPEKVIAEALRVGKKVIVGIPNFCNLNARLQIFFLGRVPVTEGLPYKWYNTPNLRFLSIKDFRDFCTERSIIIERECALNAKGEIAFAHNLMSDIVIFLISKHN
;
A
#
# COMPACT_ATOMS: atom_id res chain seq x y z
N MET A 1 -8.50 -16.92 17.34
CA MET A 1 -7.31 -16.43 16.61
C MET A 1 -7.80 -15.40 15.62
N PHE A 2 -7.45 -14.13 15.77
CA PHE A 2 -7.71 -13.14 14.73
C PHE A 2 -6.87 -13.53 13.51
N ASN A 3 -7.54 -13.76 12.39
CA ASN A 3 -6.86 -14.08 11.13
C ASN A 3 -6.29 -12.77 10.59
N MET A 4 -5.01 -12.50 10.85
CA MET A 4 -4.32 -11.32 10.35
C MET A 4 -4.36 -11.31 8.82
N ARG A 5 -4.63 -10.15 8.21
CA ARG A 5 -4.55 -9.97 6.77
C ARG A 5 -3.17 -10.39 6.25
N LEU A 6 -3.15 -11.03 5.09
CA LEU A 6 -1.92 -11.59 4.54
C LEU A 6 -0.91 -10.49 4.19
N ASP A 7 -1.37 -9.42 3.59
CA ASP A 7 -0.56 -8.23 3.28
C ASP A 7 0.07 -7.62 4.53
N HIS A 8 -0.69 -7.47 5.64
CA HIS A 8 -0.17 -6.99 6.92
C HIS A 8 0.99 -7.85 7.43
N LYS A 9 0.87 -9.18 7.31
CA LYS A 9 1.94 -10.10 7.70
C LYS A 9 3.25 -9.78 6.97
N TYR A 10 3.21 -9.65 5.64
CA TYR A 10 4.40 -9.39 4.84
C TYR A 10 4.94 -7.97 5.04
N ILE A 11 4.09 -6.98 5.26
CA ILE A 11 4.51 -5.62 5.63
C ILE A 11 5.23 -5.64 6.98
N LEU A 12 4.68 -6.34 7.98
CA LEU A 12 5.36 -6.50 9.27
C LEU A 12 6.76 -7.11 9.11
N GLU A 13 6.92 -8.14 8.27
CA GLU A 13 8.22 -8.79 8.03
C GLU A 13 9.26 -7.83 7.41
N MET A 14 8.82 -6.83 6.62
CA MET A 14 9.71 -5.85 5.97
C MET A 14 10.19 -4.74 6.90
N ILE A 15 9.46 -4.47 8.00
CA ILE A 15 9.74 -3.34 8.89
C ILE A 15 10.62 -3.80 10.06
N GLU A 16 11.72 -3.08 10.28
CA GLU A 16 12.63 -3.32 11.40
C GLU A 16 11.99 -2.92 12.74
N PRO A 17 12.29 -3.64 13.84
CA PRO A 17 11.82 -3.24 15.17
C PRO A 17 12.28 -1.82 15.56
N ASN A 18 11.49 -1.15 16.41
CA ASN A 18 11.73 0.20 16.94
C ASN A 18 11.76 1.31 15.87
N SER A 19 11.27 1.05 14.66
CA SER A 19 11.22 2.02 13.56
C SER A 19 10.17 3.09 13.78
N HIS A 20 10.40 4.27 13.17
CA HIS A 20 9.39 5.32 13.01
C HIS A 20 8.64 5.09 11.70
N VAL A 21 7.33 4.90 11.78
CA VAL A 21 6.48 4.52 10.65
C VAL A 21 5.37 5.55 10.45
N LEU A 22 5.13 5.96 9.21
CA LEU A 22 3.97 6.73 8.79
C LEU A 22 3.16 5.90 7.78
N ASP A 23 1.86 5.78 7.99
CA ASP A 23 0.94 5.08 7.07
C ASP A 23 -0.01 6.09 6.42
N LEU A 24 -0.01 6.13 5.10
CA LEU A 24 -0.79 7.05 4.28
C LEU A 24 -2.06 6.37 3.77
N GLY A 25 -3.20 6.74 4.31
CA GLY A 25 -4.46 6.02 4.16
C GLY A 25 -4.51 4.81 5.09
N CYS A 26 -4.32 5.06 6.40
CA CYS A 26 -4.15 3.99 7.37
C CYS A 26 -5.43 3.21 7.73
N GLY A 27 -6.59 3.60 7.17
CA GLY A 27 -7.87 2.99 7.45
C GLY A 27 -8.17 2.91 8.95
N ASP A 28 -8.56 1.76 9.42
CA ASP A 28 -8.91 1.52 10.83
C ASP A 28 -7.70 1.39 11.79
N GLY A 29 -6.47 1.56 11.29
CA GLY A 29 -5.24 1.52 12.05
C GLY A 29 -4.79 0.12 12.51
N GLU A 30 -5.37 -0.97 11.97
CA GLU A 30 -5.00 -2.33 12.36
C GLU A 30 -3.51 -2.60 12.16
N LEU A 31 -2.97 -2.26 10.97
CA LEU A 31 -1.56 -2.47 10.66
C LEU A 31 -0.64 -1.71 11.61
N LEU A 32 -0.94 -0.43 11.88
CA LEU A 32 -0.16 0.39 12.81
C LEU A 32 -0.20 -0.15 14.24
N SER A 33 -1.38 -0.60 14.71
CA SER A 33 -1.51 -1.24 16.02
C SER A 33 -0.67 -2.53 16.12
N LEU A 34 -0.61 -3.33 15.05
CA LEU A 34 0.24 -4.52 14.99
C LEU A 34 1.73 -4.16 15.04
N LEU A 35 2.17 -3.16 14.28
CA LEU A 35 3.56 -2.67 14.29
C LEU A 35 3.98 -2.15 15.67
N MET A 36 3.11 -1.41 16.35
CA MET A 36 3.37 -0.93 17.71
C MET A 36 3.50 -2.09 18.70
N LYS A 37 2.60 -3.06 18.65
CA LYS A 37 2.55 -4.18 19.62
C LYS A 37 3.63 -5.22 19.38
N GLN A 38 3.92 -5.56 18.12
CA GLN A 38 4.80 -6.68 17.78
C GLN A 38 6.24 -6.27 17.49
N LYS A 39 6.44 -5.03 17.01
CA LYS A 39 7.75 -4.49 16.60
C LYS A 39 8.21 -3.30 17.44
N ASN A 40 7.42 -2.87 18.44
CA ASN A 40 7.71 -1.67 19.25
C ASN A 40 7.96 -0.43 18.40
N CYS A 41 7.30 -0.31 17.24
CA CYS A 41 7.43 0.84 16.35
C CYS A 41 6.72 2.08 16.94
N ARG A 42 7.24 3.25 16.61
CA ARG A 42 6.52 4.52 16.78
C ARG A 42 5.75 4.75 15.49
N ALA A 43 4.43 4.58 15.51
CA ALA A 43 3.60 4.59 14.33
C ALA A 43 2.57 5.70 14.38
N ALA A 44 2.36 6.37 13.24
CA ALA A 44 1.31 7.36 13.03
C ALA A 44 0.66 7.15 11.68
N GLY A 45 -0.60 7.56 11.53
CA GLY A 45 -1.35 7.46 10.29
C GLY A 45 -1.88 8.81 9.81
N ILE A 46 -2.19 8.88 8.52
CA ILE A 46 -3.00 9.92 7.90
C ILE A 46 -4.23 9.21 7.30
N GLU A 47 -5.42 9.72 7.59
CA GLU A 47 -6.66 9.13 7.12
C GLU A 47 -7.69 10.24 6.84
N ILE A 48 -8.51 10.08 5.80
CA ILE A 48 -9.52 11.05 5.39
C ILE A 48 -10.91 10.68 5.92
N ASP A 49 -11.21 9.41 6.13
CA ASP A 49 -12.51 8.95 6.63
C ASP A 49 -12.57 9.06 8.16
N GLU A 50 -13.42 9.95 8.65
CA GLU A 50 -13.63 10.18 10.10
C GLU A 50 -14.00 8.89 10.85
N LYS A 51 -14.75 7.98 10.22
CA LYS A 51 -15.16 6.73 10.87
C LYS A 51 -13.95 5.81 11.12
N GLU A 52 -13.04 5.78 10.16
CA GLU A 52 -11.80 5.02 10.29
C GLU A 52 -10.85 5.66 11.32
N ILE A 53 -10.80 6.99 11.37
CA ILE A 53 -10.06 7.75 12.40
C ILE A 53 -10.53 7.36 13.81
N TYR A 54 -11.85 7.28 14.05
CA TYR A 54 -12.37 6.86 15.35
C TYR A 54 -11.88 5.45 15.75
N LYS A 55 -11.84 4.52 14.79
CA LYS A 55 -11.31 3.16 15.05
C LYS A 55 -9.80 3.17 15.35
N CYS A 56 -9.02 4.03 14.69
CA CYS A 56 -7.61 4.24 15.02
C CYS A 56 -7.44 4.67 16.49
N VAL A 57 -8.22 5.67 16.92
CA VAL A 57 -8.19 6.19 18.30
C VAL A 57 -8.56 5.11 19.31
N GLU A 58 -9.60 4.31 19.02
CA GLU A 58 -10.00 3.17 19.86
C GLU A 58 -8.87 2.12 20.00
N ARG A 59 -8.04 1.95 18.96
CA ARG A 59 -6.87 1.07 18.97
C ARG A 59 -5.62 1.69 19.62
N GLY A 60 -5.68 2.96 20.02
CA GLY A 60 -4.56 3.71 20.58
C GLY A 60 -3.51 4.13 19.55
N VAL A 61 -3.90 4.22 18.27
CA VAL A 61 -3.05 4.66 17.17
C VAL A 61 -3.15 6.18 17.03
N SER A 62 -2.00 6.85 16.90
CA SER A 62 -1.94 8.27 16.55
C SER A 62 -2.31 8.44 15.08
N VAL A 63 -3.31 9.26 14.80
CA VAL A 63 -3.79 9.51 13.45
C VAL A 63 -4.11 10.99 13.25
N SER A 64 -3.78 11.51 12.09
CA SER A 64 -4.13 12.87 11.66
C SER A 64 -5.20 12.79 10.56
N HIS A 65 -6.23 13.62 10.66
CA HIS A 65 -7.18 13.79 9.57
C HIS A 65 -6.49 14.55 8.44
N GLY A 66 -6.45 13.97 7.24
CA GLY A 66 -5.81 14.59 6.09
C GLY A 66 -5.99 13.82 4.78
N ASP A 67 -5.87 14.56 3.69
CA ASP A 67 -5.84 14.02 2.33
C ASP A 67 -4.39 13.86 1.90
N ILE A 68 -3.99 12.64 1.55
CA ILE A 68 -2.62 12.33 1.13
C ILE A 68 -2.25 12.99 -0.21
N ASP A 69 -3.21 13.36 -1.05
CA ASP A 69 -2.99 14.14 -2.27
C ASP A 69 -2.55 15.59 -1.96
N SER A 70 -2.89 16.14 -0.79
CA SER A 70 -2.48 17.48 -0.37
C SER A 70 -0.98 17.60 -0.17
N GLY A 71 -0.29 16.50 0.09
CA GLY A 71 1.16 16.42 0.30
C GLY A 71 1.53 16.28 1.77
N LEU A 72 2.84 16.20 2.02
CA LEU A 72 3.42 15.95 3.34
C LEU A 72 4.33 17.11 3.78
N GLU A 73 3.97 18.34 3.40
CA GLU A 73 4.81 19.55 3.58
C GLU A 73 5.20 19.80 5.04
N ASP A 74 4.35 19.42 5.98
CA ASP A 74 4.59 19.57 7.43
C ASP A 74 5.67 18.60 7.96
N TYR A 75 6.09 17.62 7.16
CA TYR A 75 7.10 16.66 7.58
C TYR A 75 8.45 16.97 6.92
N SER A 76 9.50 16.98 7.76
CA SER A 76 10.88 17.13 7.28
C SER A 76 11.34 15.91 6.48
N ASN A 77 12.34 16.09 5.62
CA ASN A 77 12.94 15.02 4.84
C ASN A 77 13.47 13.90 5.76
N ARG A 78 13.25 12.64 5.36
CA ARG A 78 13.77 11.44 6.04
C ARG A 78 13.38 11.35 7.52
N ARG A 79 12.24 11.92 7.90
CA ARG A 79 11.71 11.89 9.27
C ARG A 79 11.34 10.47 9.70
N PHE A 80 10.86 9.65 8.79
CA PHE A 80 10.41 8.29 9.05
C PHE A 80 11.40 7.26 8.50
N ASP A 81 11.52 6.12 9.20
CA ASP A 81 12.28 4.99 8.67
C ASP A 81 11.53 4.31 7.53
N TYR A 82 10.19 4.19 7.71
CA TYR A 82 9.28 3.66 6.69
C TYR A 82 8.05 4.55 6.52
N VAL A 83 7.64 4.70 5.26
CA VAL A 83 6.32 5.22 4.89
C VAL A 83 5.55 4.11 4.21
N ILE A 84 4.29 3.92 4.55
CA ILE A 84 3.43 2.88 3.99
C ILE A 84 2.37 3.54 3.11
N LEU A 85 2.08 2.91 1.97
CA LEU A 85 0.99 3.17 1.04
C LEU A 85 0.37 1.81 0.71
N ASN A 86 -0.41 1.24 1.65
CA ASN A 86 -0.99 -0.09 1.46
C ASN A 86 -2.43 0.02 0.97
N GLU A 87 -2.67 -0.35 -0.29
CA GLU A 87 -3.97 -0.27 -0.96
C GLU A 87 -4.59 1.14 -0.99
N SER A 88 -3.76 2.20 -0.91
CA SER A 88 -4.18 3.60 -0.98
C SER A 88 -3.73 4.30 -2.28
N LEU A 89 -2.63 3.83 -2.89
CA LEU A 89 -2.06 4.49 -4.07
C LEU A 89 -3.01 4.54 -5.29
N GLN A 90 -3.86 3.54 -5.49
CA GLN A 90 -4.81 3.50 -6.60
C GLN A 90 -6.01 4.44 -6.41
N GLU A 91 -6.20 5.00 -5.22
CA GLU A 91 -7.29 5.89 -4.86
C GLU A 91 -6.94 7.37 -4.96
N VAL A 92 -5.63 7.70 -5.10
CA VAL A 92 -5.17 9.09 -5.15
C VAL A 92 -5.27 9.70 -6.55
N LEU A 93 -5.41 11.03 -6.61
CA LEU A 93 -5.45 11.78 -7.86
C LEU A 93 -4.06 11.91 -8.51
N ASN A 94 -3.01 12.07 -7.69
CA ASN A 94 -1.64 12.33 -8.14
C ASN A 94 -0.64 11.32 -7.58
N PRO A 95 -0.68 10.03 -7.99
CA PRO A 95 0.17 8.98 -7.41
C PRO A 95 1.67 9.26 -7.53
N GLU A 96 2.12 9.90 -8.60
CA GLU A 96 3.52 10.30 -8.75
C GLU A 96 3.97 11.30 -7.67
N LYS A 97 3.15 12.32 -7.39
CA LYS A 97 3.42 13.29 -6.32
C LYS A 97 3.43 12.61 -4.95
N VAL A 98 2.46 11.75 -4.69
CA VAL A 98 2.35 11.02 -3.42
C VAL A 98 3.56 10.11 -3.18
N ILE A 99 4.00 9.35 -4.19
CA ILE A 99 5.21 8.52 -4.09
C ILE A 99 6.46 9.39 -3.87
N ALA A 100 6.59 10.51 -4.59
CA ALA A 100 7.73 11.41 -4.45
C ALA A 100 7.82 12.01 -3.03
N GLU A 101 6.69 12.42 -2.45
CA GLU A 101 6.60 12.90 -1.08
C GLU A 101 6.87 11.79 -0.05
N ALA A 102 6.30 10.60 -0.25
CA ALA A 102 6.60 9.45 0.60
C ALA A 102 8.10 9.13 0.62
N LEU A 103 8.77 9.16 -0.54
CA LEU A 103 10.22 8.97 -0.66
C LEU A 103 11.05 10.16 -0.15
N ARG A 104 10.46 11.34 -0.02
CA ARG A 104 11.10 12.51 0.59
C ARG A 104 11.11 12.39 2.12
N VAL A 105 9.97 12.05 2.71
CA VAL A 105 9.80 12.01 4.17
C VAL A 105 10.23 10.70 4.79
N GLY A 106 10.24 9.60 4.02
CA GLY A 106 10.69 8.26 4.42
C GLY A 106 12.10 7.93 3.92
N LYS A 107 12.79 7.08 4.66
CA LYS A 107 14.04 6.45 4.18
C LYS A 107 13.72 5.32 3.19
N LYS A 108 12.65 4.57 3.47
CA LYS A 108 12.08 3.50 2.64
C LYS A 108 10.58 3.66 2.56
N VAL A 109 10.00 3.22 1.46
CA VAL A 109 8.55 3.26 1.25
C VAL A 109 8.05 1.85 0.94
N ILE A 110 6.97 1.44 1.58
CA ILE A 110 6.26 0.20 1.30
C ILE A 110 5.01 0.55 0.52
N VAL A 111 4.84 -0.04 -0.66
CA VAL A 111 3.69 0.20 -1.53
C VAL A 111 2.98 -1.12 -1.78
N GLY A 112 1.76 -1.24 -1.30
CA GLY A 112 0.85 -2.36 -1.57
C GLY A 112 -0.16 -1.96 -2.65
N ILE A 113 -0.21 -2.69 -3.74
CA ILE A 113 -1.13 -2.42 -4.85
C ILE A 113 -1.91 -3.67 -5.25
N PRO A 114 -3.21 -3.54 -5.60
CA PRO A 114 -3.94 -4.61 -6.26
C PRO A 114 -3.42 -4.79 -7.69
N ASN A 115 -3.33 -6.05 -8.14
CA ASN A 115 -2.90 -6.36 -9.49
C ASN A 115 -4.10 -6.43 -10.44
N PHE A 116 -4.37 -5.36 -11.16
CA PHE A 116 -5.45 -5.29 -12.15
C PHE A 116 -5.26 -6.27 -13.33
N CYS A 117 -4.02 -6.73 -13.56
CA CYS A 117 -3.68 -7.58 -14.70
C CYS A 117 -3.46 -9.06 -14.35
N ASN A 118 -4.05 -9.58 -13.27
CA ASN A 118 -4.00 -11.00 -12.98
C ASN A 118 -4.78 -11.82 -14.03
N LEU A 119 -4.55 -13.12 -14.07
CA LEU A 119 -5.14 -14.01 -15.08
C LEU A 119 -6.67 -13.95 -15.07
N ASN A 120 -7.29 -13.95 -13.89
CA ASN A 120 -8.74 -13.92 -13.76
C ASN A 120 -9.32 -12.62 -14.33
N ALA A 121 -8.71 -11.48 -14.03
CA ALA A 121 -9.09 -10.19 -14.60
C ALA A 121 -8.97 -10.17 -16.12
N ARG A 122 -7.85 -10.66 -16.67
CA ARG A 122 -7.65 -10.76 -18.12
C ARG A 122 -8.70 -11.64 -18.82
N LEU A 123 -9.04 -12.78 -18.22
CA LEU A 123 -10.05 -13.68 -18.78
C LEU A 123 -11.44 -13.04 -18.74
N GLN A 124 -11.80 -12.34 -17.68
CA GLN A 124 -13.06 -11.61 -17.61
C GLN A 124 -13.14 -10.51 -18.67
N ILE A 125 -12.07 -9.71 -18.87
CA ILE A 125 -12.04 -8.68 -19.91
C ILE A 125 -12.15 -9.33 -21.29
N PHE A 126 -11.35 -10.37 -21.56
CA PHE A 126 -11.26 -10.99 -22.88
C PHE A 126 -12.56 -11.71 -23.28
N PHE A 127 -13.12 -12.54 -22.39
CA PHE A 127 -14.28 -13.36 -22.73
C PHE A 127 -15.62 -12.68 -22.44
N LEU A 128 -15.69 -11.84 -21.42
CA LEU A 128 -16.96 -11.24 -20.98
C LEU A 128 -17.11 -9.77 -21.39
N GLY A 129 -16.03 -9.12 -21.84
CA GLY A 129 -16.06 -7.71 -22.24
C GLY A 129 -16.48 -6.74 -21.13
N ARG A 130 -16.15 -7.05 -19.86
CA ARG A 130 -16.56 -6.25 -18.71
C ARG A 130 -15.39 -5.94 -17.78
N VAL A 131 -15.54 -4.87 -16.96
CA VAL A 131 -14.61 -4.54 -15.88
C VAL A 131 -14.54 -5.73 -14.91
N PRO A 132 -13.34 -6.24 -14.60
CA PRO A 132 -13.21 -7.44 -13.80
C PRO A 132 -13.55 -7.19 -12.33
N VAL A 133 -14.10 -8.20 -11.69
CA VAL A 133 -14.28 -8.28 -10.24
C VAL A 133 -13.51 -9.52 -9.77
N THR A 134 -12.50 -9.31 -8.93
CA THR A 134 -11.60 -10.36 -8.42
C THR A 134 -11.39 -10.20 -6.91
N GLU A 135 -10.66 -11.08 -6.26
CA GLU A 135 -10.31 -10.94 -4.84
C GLU A 135 -9.54 -9.65 -4.55
N GLY A 136 -8.58 -9.27 -5.39
CA GLY A 136 -7.85 -8.00 -5.27
C GLY A 136 -8.61 -6.77 -5.78
N LEU A 137 -9.76 -6.97 -6.46
CA LEU A 137 -10.61 -5.92 -7.04
C LEU A 137 -12.08 -6.25 -6.76
N PRO A 138 -12.54 -6.17 -5.50
CA PRO A 138 -13.85 -6.70 -5.09
C PRO A 138 -15.03 -5.82 -5.50
N TYR A 139 -14.78 -4.59 -5.95
CA TYR A 139 -15.82 -3.62 -6.25
C TYR A 139 -16.29 -3.67 -7.70
N LYS A 140 -17.53 -3.25 -7.92
CA LYS A 140 -18.05 -3.02 -9.26
C LYS A 140 -17.63 -1.64 -9.77
N TRP A 141 -17.67 -1.42 -11.09
CA TRP A 141 -17.22 -0.19 -11.73
C TRP A 141 -17.86 1.10 -11.19
N TYR A 142 -19.06 1.02 -10.60
CA TYR A 142 -19.82 2.18 -10.11
C TYR A 142 -19.66 2.47 -8.61
N ASN A 143 -19.02 1.57 -7.84
CA ASN A 143 -18.84 1.75 -6.40
C ASN A 143 -17.39 1.48 -5.94
N THR A 144 -16.46 1.42 -6.88
CA THR A 144 -15.04 1.27 -6.58
C THR A 144 -14.43 2.60 -6.13
N PRO A 145 -13.60 2.62 -5.08
CA PRO A 145 -12.78 3.77 -4.74
C PRO A 145 -11.58 3.93 -5.68
N ASN A 146 -11.24 2.88 -6.45
CA ASN A 146 -10.05 2.87 -7.30
C ASN A 146 -10.21 3.85 -8.48
N LEU A 147 -9.36 4.85 -8.54
CA LEU A 147 -9.24 5.80 -9.66
C LEU A 147 -8.22 5.33 -10.69
N ARG A 148 -7.30 4.47 -10.30
CA ARG A 148 -6.21 3.98 -11.15
C ARG A 148 -6.24 2.47 -11.23
N PHE A 149 -6.02 1.98 -12.45
CA PHE A 149 -5.83 0.57 -12.75
C PHE A 149 -4.38 0.36 -13.14
N LEU A 150 -3.65 -0.35 -12.29
CA LEU A 150 -2.23 -0.60 -12.53
C LEU A 150 -1.89 -2.07 -12.33
N SER A 151 -0.86 -2.51 -13.02
CA SER A 151 -0.29 -3.82 -12.87
C SER A 151 1.07 -3.75 -12.20
N ILE A 152 1.59 -4.90 -11.81
CA ILE A 152 2.97 -5.02 -11.33
C ILE A 152 3.97 -4.48 -12.34
N LYS A 153 3.72 -4.75 -13.63
CA LYS A 153 4.62 -4.29 -14.70
C LYS A 153 4.60 -2.78 -14.80
N ASP A 154 3.44 -2.15 -14.78
CA ASP A 154 3.32 -0.68 -14.84
C ASP A 154 4.08 -0.03 -13.67
N PHE A 155 3.97 -0.58 -12.45
CA PHE A 155 4.67 -0.04 -11.30
C PHE A 155 6.20 -0.23 -11.39
N ARG A 156 6.67 -1.36 -11.90
CA ARG A 156 8.12 -1.58 -12.16
C ARG A 156 8.65 -0.63 -13.22
N ASP A 157 7.91 -0.43 -14.31
CA ASP A 157 8.28 0.49 -15.39
C ASP A 157 8.34 1.94 -14.83
N PHE A 158 7.34 2.36 -14.04
CA PHE A 158 7.36 3.64 -13.34
C PHE A 158 8.59 3.80 -12.42
N CYS A 159 8.92 2.81 -11.61
CA CYS A 159 10.10 2.83 -10.74
C CYS A 159 11.38 3.00 -11.57
N THR A 160 11.50 2.29 -12.68
CA THR A 160 12.64 2.39 -13.60
C THR A 160 12.77 3.77 -14.20
N GLU A 161 11.68 4.34 -14.72
CA GLU A 161 11.64 5.68 -15.32
C GLU A 161 12.00 6.79 -14.33
N ARG A 162 11.70 6.61 -13.05
CA ARG A 162 11.95 7.58 -11.96
C ARG A 162 13.21 7.29 -11.16
N SER A 163 14.04 6.32 -11.58
CA SER A 163 15.25 5.87 -10.87
C SER A 163 14.97 5.52 -9.41
N ILE A 164 13.83 4.89 -9.15
CA ILE A 164 13.43 4.34 -7.86
C ILE A 164 13.92 2.89 -7.78
N ILE A 165 14.57 2.54 -6.66
CA ILE A 165 15.07 1.19 -6.42
C ILE A 165 13.95 0.36 -5.81
N ILE A 166 13.65 -0.79 -6.41
CA ILE A 166 12.83 -1.82 -5.79
C ILE A 166 13.78 -2.76 -5.02
N GLU A 167 13.77 -2.65 -3.69
CA GLU A 167 14.61 -3.48 -2.80
C GLU A 167 14.01 -4.87 -2.60
N ARG A 168 12.68 -4.94 -2.51
CA ARG A 168 11.94 -6.21 -2.33
C ARG A 168 10.59 -6.13 -3.01
N GLU A 169 10.13 -7.27 -3.51
CA GLU A 169 8.80 -7.46 -4.07
C GLU A 169 8.21 -8.76 -3.52
N CYS A 170 7.00 -8.70 -2.97
CA CYS A 170 6.25 -9.86 -2.50
C CYS A 170 4.91 -9.89 -3.24
N ALA A 171 4.74 -10.85 -4.13
CA ALA A 171 3.51 -11.08 -4.88
C ALA A 171 2.63 -12.09 -4.15
N LEU A 172 1.38 -11.73 -3.85
CA LEU A 172 0.49 -12.49 -2.98
C LEU A 172 -0.80 -12.89 -3.70
N ASN A 173 -1.30 -14.05 -3.35
CA ASN A 173 -2.69 -14.45 -3.61
C ASN A 173 -3.30 -15.04 -2.33
N ALA A 174 -4.54 -15.52 -2.38
CA ALA A 174 -5.24 -16.12 -1.22
C ALA A 174 -4.47 -17.28 -0.53
N LYS A 175 -3.50 -17.91 -1.23
CA LYS A 175 -2.72 -19.05 -0.69
C LYS A 175 -1.38 -18.64 -0.08
N GLY A 176 -0.93 -17.40 -0.31
CA GLY A 176 0.33 -16.87 0.18
C GLY A 176 1.20 -16.24 -0.90
N GLU A 177 2.50 -16.19 -0.65
CA GLU A 177 3.47 -15.62 -1.59
C GLU A 177 3.68 -16.51 -2.81
N ILE A 178 3.80 -15.87 -3.97
CA ILE A 178 3.97 -16.51 -5.28
C ILE A 178 5.42 -16.37 -5.72
N ALA A 179 6.04 -17.49 -6.15
CA ALA A 179 7.44 -17.52 -6.52
C ALA A 179 7.72 -17.11 -7.98
N PHE A 180 6.73 -17.16 -8.87
CA PHE A 180 6.91 -16.88 -10.32
C PHE A 180 5.64 -16.33 -10.95
N ALA A 181 5.77 -15.75 -12.15
CA ALA A 181 4.66 -15.18 -12.93
C ALA A 181 3.80 -14.17 -12.12
N HIS A 182 4.44 -13.34 -11.32
CA HIS A 182 3.80 -12.42 -10.39
C HIS A 182 2.65 -11.63 -11.04
N ASN A 183 2.91 -10.99 -12.19
CA ASN A 183 1.90 -10.17 -12.90
C ASN A 183 0.69 -10.98 -13.44
N LEU A 184 0.76 -12.30 -13.43
CA LEU A 184 -0.31 -13.18 -13.89
C LEU A 184 -1.06 -13.84 -12.72
N MET A 185 -0.35 -14.20 -11.66
CA MET A 185 -0.85 -15.11 -10.63
C MET A 185 -1.17 -14.43 -9.30
N SER A 186 -0.73 -13.18 -9.09
CA SER A 186 -1.00 -12.47 -7.84
C SER A 186 -2.26 -11.61 -7.90
N ASP A 187 -2.89 -11.45 -6.75
CA ASP A 187 -4.00 -10.52 -6.55
C ASP A 187 -3.52 -9.18 -5.99
N ILE A 188 -2.50 -9.21 -5.13
CA ILE A 188 -1.88 -8.03 -4.49
C ILE A 188 -0.37 -8.20 -4.57
N VAL A 189 0.36 -7.08 -4.67
CA VAL A 189 1.82 -7.05 -4.59
C VAL A 189 2.26 -5.96 -3.64
N ILE A 190 3.25 -6.28 -2.82
CA ILE A 190 3.89 -5.37 -1.88
C ILE A 190 5.32 -5.11 -2.35
N PHE A 191 5.66 -3.86 -2.56
CA PHE A 191 6.99 -3.39 -2.92
C PHE A 191 7.63 -2.67 -1.74
N LEU A 192 8.89 -2.93 -1.48
CA LEU A 192 9.76 -2.09 -0.67
C LEU A 192 10.64 -1.29 -1.63
N ILE A 193 10.51 0.03 -1.61
CA ILE A 193 11.22 0.92 -2.53
C ILE A 193 12.04 1.96 -1.78
N SER A 194 13.10 2.46 -2.43
CA SER A 194 13.93 3.56 -1.93
C SER A 194 14.47 4.42 -3.09
N LYS A 195 15.06 5.57 -2.75
CA LYS A 195 15.84 6.39 -3.70
C LYS A 195 17.33 6.16 -3.52
N HIS A 196 18.09 6.30 -4.59
CA HIS A 196 19.53 6.49 -4.47
C HIS A 196 19.83 7.73 -3.60
N ASN A 197 20.75 7.57 -2.65
CA ASN A 197 21.28 8.67 -1.84
C ASN A 197 22.14 9.59 -2.70
#